data_ba4a21fc153edd2a19906ba836ce2cd0
#
_entry.id   ba4a21fc153edd2a19906ba836ce2cd0
#
_cell.length_a   1.000
_cell.length_b   1.000
_cell.length_c   1.000
_cell.angle_alpha   90.00
_cell.angle_beta   90.00
_cell.angle_gamma   90.00
#
_symmetry.space_group_name_H-M   'P 1'
#
loop_
_entity.id
_entity.type
_entity.pdbx_description
1 polymer ?
#
loop_
_entity_poly.entity_id
_entity_poly.type
_entity_poly.pdbx_seq_one_letter_code
_entity_poly.pdbx_strand_id
1 'polypeptide(L)'
;MDVYVIKLNANGNLQWTKTIGGKEDDKGYSLIQTSDGGYAIAGTTTSFGAGDEDVYVVKLDANGNLQWTKTIGGTELDLGHSLIQTSDGDYAIAGHTISFGAGETDVYVVKLDKNGDACCAVSQTSRVGSGGRLRSATSSIGSGGTLTSPTPSTSSGGTLTNQCP
;
A
#
# COMPACT_ATOMS: atom_id res chain seq x y z
N MET A 1 -16.55 -6.97 6.62
CA MET A 1 -16.96 -5.67 5.97
C MET A 1 -16.08 -5.49 4.74
N ASP A 2 -16.63 -5.02 3.60
CA ASP A 2 -15.87 -4.94 2.35
C ASP A 2 -15.76 -3.49 1.88
N VAL A 3 -14.73 -3.21 1.08
CA VAL A 3 -14.59 -1.92 0.40
C VAL A 3 -15.75 -1.75 -0.58
N TYR A 4 -16.56 -0.71 -0.39
CA TYR A 4 -17.68 -0.39 -1.26
C TYR A 4 -17.38 0.86 -2.08
N VAL A 5 -17.39 0.72 -3.40
CA VAL A 5 -17.07 1.79 -4.35
C VAL A 5 -18.30 2.13 -5.17
N ILE A 6 -18.62 3.43 -5.22
CA ILE A 6 -19.75 3.95 -5.99
C ILE A 6 -19.21 4.99 -6.98
N LYS A 7 -19.57 4.89 -8.24
CA LYS A 7 -19.34 5.94 -9.23
C LYS A 7 -20.64 6.59 -9.66
N LEU A 8 -20.69 7.91 -9.54
CA LEU A 8 -21.78 8.75 -10.02
C LEU A 8 -21.31 9.59 -11.21
N ASN A 9 -22.21 9.96 -12.09
CA ASN A 9 -21.93 10.98 -13.11
C ASN A 9 -22.07 12.41 -12.52
N ALA A 10 -21.81 13.44 -13.35
CA ALA A 10 -21.89 14.84 -12.92
C ALA A 10 -23.29 15.28 -12.43
N ASN A 11 -24.33 14.57 -12.81
CA ASN A 11 -25.72 14.83 -12.38
C ASN A 11 -26.11 14.00 -11.13
N GLY A 12 -25.16 13.28 -10.51
CA GLY A 12 -25.43 12.42 -9.35
C GLY A 12 -26.06 11.07 -9.68
N ASN A 13 -26.20 10.69 -10.95
CA ASN A 13 -26.78 9.42 -11.33
C ASN A 13 -25.75 8.30 -11.20
N LEU A 14 -26.19 7.16 -10.68
CA LEU A 14 -25.36 5.97 -10.55
C LEU A 14 -24.87 5.47 -11.91
N GLN A 15 -23.55 5.28 -12.02
CA GLN A 15 -22.92 4.63 -13.18
C GLN A 15 -22.62 3.16 -12.87
N TRP A 16 -21.98 2.89 -11.76
CA TRP A 16 -21.70 1.53 -11.30
C TRP A 16 -21.41 1.50 -9.79
N THR A 17 -21.50 0.29 -9.22
CA THR A 17 -21.06 -0.03 -7.86
C THR A 17 -20.17 -1.26 -7.87
N LYS A 18 -19.22 -1.34 -6.94
CA LYS A 18 -18.37 -2.51 -6.72
C LYS A 18 -18.22 -2.77 -5.23
N THR A 19 -18.15 -4.05 -4.87
CA THR A 19 -17.75 -4.51 -3.55
C THR A 19 -16.47 -5.32 -3.71
N ILE A 20 -15.46 -5.05 -2.90
CA ILE A 20 -14.12 -5.64 -3.04
C ILE A 20 -13.64 -6.04 -1.65
N GLY A 21 -13.38 -7.31 -1.46
CA GLY A 21 -12.94 -7.86 -0.18
C GLY A 21 -12.97 -9.38 -0.16
N GLY A 22 -12.79 -9.94 1.01
CA GLY A 22 -12.76 -11.37 1.26
C GLY A 22 -13.79 -11.83 2.29
N LYS A 23 -13.37 -12.67 3.22
CA LYS A 23 -14.27 -13.21 4.24
C LYS A 23 -14.38 -12.33 5.48
N GLU A 24 -13.31 -11.59 5.75
CA GLU A 24 -13.18 -10.77 6.95
C GLU A 24 -13.31 -9.28 6.60
N ASP A 25 -12.77 -8.40 7.43
CA ASP A 25 -12.91 -6.95 7.23
C ASP A 25 -11.90 -6.40 6.21
N ASP A 26 -12.41 -5.66 5.22
CA ASP A 26 -11.65 -4.94 4.21
C ASP A 26 -12.12 -3.50 4.16
N LYS A 27 -11.22 -2.54 4.37
CA LYS A 27 -11.55 -1.12 4.52
C LYS A 27 -10.76 -0.28 3.51
N GLY A 28 -11.44 0.65 2.84
CA GLY A 28 -10.80 1.65 1.98
C GLY A 28 -10.74 3.00 2.66
N TYR A 29 -9.55 3.60 2.74
CA TYR A 29 -9.34 4.91 3.38
C TYR A 29 -9.02 6.02 2.40
N SER A 30 -8.40 5.69 1.28
CA SER A 30 -8.00 6.67 0.26
C SER A 30 -8.35 6.15 -1.13
N LEU A 31 -8.90 7.03 -1.96
CA LEU A 31 -9.21 6.74 -3.36
C LEU A 31 -8.70 7.88 -4.23
N ILE A 32 -8.04 7.53 -5.32
CA ILE A 32 -7.61 8.46 -6.36
C ILE A 32 -8.10 8.01 -7.73
N GLN A 33 -8.30 8.96 -8.64
CA GLN A 33 -8.39 8.66 -10.06
C GLN A 33 -6.98 8.54 -10.64
N THR A 34 -6.72 7.51 -11.42
CA THR A 34 -5.43 7.26 -12.04
C THR A 34 -5.34 7.85 -13.44
N SER A 35 -4.13 8.07 -13.96
CA SER A 35 -3.87 8.72 -15.25
C SER A 35 -4.45 7.96 -16.46
N ASP A 36 -4.71 6.66 -16.30
CA ASP A 36 -5.41 5.82 -17.29
C ASP A 36 -6.94 5.93 -17.23
N GLY A 37 -7.48 6.84 -16.39
CA GLY A 37 -8.90 7.04 -16.16
C GLY A 37 -9.53 6.03 -15.19
N GLY A 38 -8.80 5.09 -14.68
CA GLY A 38 -9.22 4.14 -13.64
C GLY A 38 -9.17 4.71 -12.24
N TYR A 39 -9.14 3.83 -11.25
CA TYR A 39 -9.13 4.19 -9.83
C TYR A 39 -8.15 3.32 -9.06
N ALA A 40 -7.45 3.91 -8.10
CA ALA A 40 -6.69 3.16 -7.11
C ALA A 40 -7.20 3.49 -5.71
N ILE A 41 -7.24 2.47 -4.86
CA ILE A 41 -7.74 2.55 -3.48
C ILE A 41 -6.65 1.98 -2.58
N ALA A 42 -6.36 2.66 -1.47
CA ALA A 42 -5.56 2.12 -0.39
C ALA A 42 -6.38 2.05 0.89
N GLY A 43 -6.09 1.04 1.68
CA GLY A 43 -6.74 0.77 2.95
C GLY A 43 -6.09 -0.37 3.69
N THR A 44 -6.89 -1.17 4.36
CA THR A 44 -6.44 -2.34 5.11
C THR A 44 -7.31 -3.56 4.83
N THR A 45 -6.77 -4.72 5.12
CA THR A 45 -7.46 -6.02 5.00
C THR A 45 -7.10 -6.94 6.15
N THR A 46 -8.08 -7.64 6.68
CA THR A 46 -7.90 -8.84 7.52
C THR A 46 -8.22 -10.13 6.76
N SER A 47 -8.70 -10.00 5.52
CA SER A 47 -9.04 -11.14 4.66
C SER A 47 -7.83 -11.76 3.97
N PHE A 48 -6.78 -10.96 3.75
CA PHE A 48 -5.60 -11.31 2.95
C PHE A 48 -4.35 -10.81 3.65
N GLY A 49 -3.19 -11.44 3.34
CA GLY A 49 -1.91 -11.03 3.89
C GLY A 49 -1.36 -12.01 4.91
N ALA A 50 -0.42 -11.55 5.73
CA ALA A 50 0.36 -12.39 6.65
C ALA A 50 0.14 -12.07 8.14
N GLY A 51 -0.57 -11.00 8.47
CA GLY A 51 -0.73 -10.50 9.82
C GLY A 51 -2.17 -10.32 10.26
N ASP A 52 -2.32 -9.53 11.32
CA ASP A 52 -3.63 -9.18 11.84
C ASP A 52 -4.38 -8.26 10.86
N GLU A 53 -3.72 -7.23 10.36
CA GLU A 53 -4.28 -6.26 9.41
C GLU A 53 -3.14 -5.76 8.51
N ASP A 54 -3.25 -5.96 7.19
CA ASP A 54 -2.25 -5.57 6.21
C ASP A 54 -2.73 -4.40 5.34
N VAL A 55 -1.80 -3.61 4.80
CA VAL A 55 -2.12 -2.60 3.79
C VAL A 55 -2.75 -3.29 2.58
N TYR A 56 -3.92 -2.81 2.16
CA TYR A 56 -4.63 -3.31 0.99
C TYR A 56 -4.67 -2.27 -0.11
N VAL A 57 -4.18 -2.63 -1.28
CA VAL A 57 -4.21 -1.76 -2.46
C VAL A 57 -5.01 -2.43 -3.57
N VAL A 58 -5.95 -1.68 -4.12
CA VAL A 58 -6.86 -2.14 -5.18
C VAL A 58 -6.74 -1.21 -6.37
N LYS A 59 -6.60 -1.77 -7.58
CA LYS A 59 -6.64 -1.02 -8.84
C LYS A 59 -7.83 -1.47 -9.68
N LEU A 60 -8.62 -0.49 -10.09
CA LEU A 60 -9.77 -0.67 -10.98
C LEU A 60 -9.53 0.07 -12.30
N ASP A 61 -10.11 -0.44 -13.38
CA ASP A 61 -10.22 0.32 -14.63
C ASP A 61 -11.32 1.41 -14.55
N ALA A 62 -11.49 2.19 -15.62
CA ALA A 62 -12.48 3.26 -15.69
C ALA A 62 -13.94 2.77 -15.54
N ASN A 63 -14.20 1.49 -15.82
CA ASN A 63 -15.51 0.84 -15.71
C ASN A 63 -15.72 0.14 -14.36
N GLY A 64 -14.74 0.26 -13.44
CA GLY A 64 -14.77 -0.38 -12.16
C GLY A 64 -14.45 -1.88 -12.20
N ASN A 65 -13.86 -2.41 -13.27
CA ASN A 65 -13.39 -3.78 -13.30
C ASN A 65 -12.05 -3.87 -12.55
N LEU A 66 -11.90 -4.92 -11.77
CA LEU A 66 -10.68 -5.17 -11.02
C LEU A 66 -9.53 -5.47 -11.99
N GLN A 67 -8.42 -4.75 -11.84
CA GLN A 67 -7.18 -5.01 -12.56
C GLN A 67 -6.21 -5.82 -11.71
N TRP A 68 -5.97 -5.38 -10.49
CA TRP A 68 -5.15 -6.11 -9.53
C TRP A 68 -5.45 -5.68 -8.08
N THR A 69 -5.05 -6.53 -7.13
CA THR A 69 -4.98 -6.21 -5.71
C THR A 69 -3.61 -6.58 -5.17
N LYS A 70 -3.14 -5.87 -4.16
CA LYS A 70 -1.91 -6.16 -3.43
C LYS A 70 -2.15 -6.02 -1.94
N THR A 71 -1.50 -6.90 -1.18
CA THR A 71 -1.39 -6.80 0.28
C THR A 71 0.06 -6.58 0.67
N ILE A 72 0.31 -5.72 1.64
CA ILE A 72 1.65 -5.31 2.00
C ILE A 72 1.72 -5.14 3.52
N GLY A 73 2.52 -5.98 4.15
CA GLY A 73 2.68 -5.96 5.60
C GLY A 73 3.55 -7.09 6.12
N GLY A 74 3.52 -7.27 7.42
CA GLY A 74 4.24 -8.32 8.13
C GLY A 74 3.30 -9.18 8.97
N THR A 75 3.70 -9.52 10.19
CA THR A 75 2.92 -10.39 11.09
C THR A 75 2.00 -9.63 12.03
N GLU A 76 2.18 -8.34 12.15
CA GLU A 76 1.40 -7.47 13.02
C GLU A 76 0.54 -6.53 12.15
N LEU A 77 0.07 -5.44 12.74
CA LEU A 77 -0.80 -4.48 12.11
C LEU A 77 -0.03 -3.50 11.20
N ASP A 78 -0.46 -3.42 9.94
CA ASP A 78 0.07 -2.54 8.91
C ASP A 78 -1.08 -1.83 8.18
N LEU A 79 -1.16 -0.50 8.27
CA LEU A 79 -2.29 0.27 7.77
C LEU A 79 -1.88 1.25 6.67
N GLY A 80 -2.65 1.28 5.57
CA GLY A 80 -2.50 2.25 4.50
C GLY A 80 -3.57 3.34 4.58
N HIS A 81 -3.17 4.60 4.84
CA HIS A 81 -4.12 5.70 5.06
C HIS A 81 -4.26 6.63 3.87
N SER A 82 -3.22 6.80 3.09
CA SER A 82 -3.17 7.76 2.00
C SER A 82 -2.51 7.15 0.77
N LEU A 83 -2.97 7.53 -0.40
CA LEU A 83 -2.48 7.05 -1.68
C LEU A 83 -2.35 8.21 -2.65
N ILE A 84 -1.27 8.22 -3.41
CA ILE A 84 -1.10 9.09 -4.57
C ILE A 84 -0.59 8.28 -5.76
N GLN A 85 -0.85 8.77 -6.97
CA GLN A 85 -0.12 8.33 -8.15
C GLN A 85 1.00 9.34 -8.42
N THR A 86 2.22 8.87 -8.60
CA THR A 86 3.39 9.68 -8.90
C THR A 86 3.45 10.04 -10.39
N SER A 87 4.26 11.02 -10.77
CA SER A 87 4.32 11.52 -12.15
C SER A 87 4.83 10.48 -13.17
N ASP A 88 5.54 9.45 -12.70
CA ASP A 88 6.01 8.31 -13.49
C ASP A 88 4.95 7.20 -13.64
N GLY A 89 3.76 7.39 -13.02
CA GLY A 89 2.64 6.46 -13.07
C GLY A 89 2.63 5.41 -11.97
N ASP A 90 3.61 5.42 -11.09
CA ASP A 90 3.71 4.55 -9.92
C ASP A 90 2.75 4.99 -8.81
N TYR A 91 2.68 4.23 -7.72
CA TYR A 91 1.85 4.53 -6.56
C TYR A 91 2.72 4.70 -5.32
N ALA A 92 2.39 5.70 -4.50
CA ALA A 92 2.97 5.83 -3.17
C ALA A 92 1.85 5.80 -2.12
N ILE A 93 2.01 4.93 -1.14
CA ILE A 93 1.08 4.72 -0.03
C ILE A 93 1.78 5.14 1.25
N ALA A 94 1.11 5.95 2.07
CA ALA A 94 1.58 6.31 3.40
C ALA A 94 0.62 5.77 4.46
N GLY A 95 1.18 5.30 5.56
CA GLY A 95 0.44 4.75 6.67
C GLY A 95 1.31 4.54 7.89
N HIS A 96 1.02 3.53 8.68
CA HIS A 96 1.84 3.12 9.80
C HIS A 96 1.96 1.59 9.91
N THR A 97 2.95 1.15 10.63
CA THR A 97 3.29 -0.27 10.81
C THR A 97 3.63 -0.55 12.28
N ILE A 98 3.29 -1.74 12.73
CA ILE A 98 3.79 -2.35 13.96
C ILE A 98 4.76 -3.50 13.61
N SER A 99 4.67 -4.03 12.40
CA SER A 99 5.50 -5.14 11.92
C SER A 99 6.97 -4.74 11.71
N PHE A 100 7.24 -3.47 11.40
CA PHE A 100 8.57 -3.00 11.00
C PHE A 100 8.96 -1.76 11.81
N GLY A 101 10.28 -1.56 12.02
CA GLY A 101 10.79 -0.39 12.71
C GLY A 101 11.37 -0.72 14.09
N ALA A 102 11.33 0.24 15.00
CA ALA A 102 12.00 0.13 16.31
C ALA A 102 11.13 0.69 17.44
N GLY A 103 9.88 0.34 17.46
CA GLY A 103 8.94 0.81 18.49
C GLY A 103 7.62 0.09 18.35
N GLU A 104 6.59 0.67 18.96
CA GLU A 104 5.23 0.13 18.84
C GLU A 104 4.60 0.48 17.49
N THR A 105 4.78 1.72 17.02
CA THR A 105 4.20 2.20 15.77
C THR A 105 5.18 3.11 15.04
N ASP A 106 5.48 2.79 13.79
CA ASP A 106 6.35 3.56 12.93
C ASP A 106 5.60 4.03 11.66
N VAL A 107 6.09 5.11 11.05
CA VAL A 107 5.58 5.57 9.75
C VAL A 107 5.94 4.55 8.68
N TYR A 108 4.96 4.17 7.88
CA TYR A 108 5.13 3.23 6.79
C TYR A 108 4.88 3.91 5.44
N VAL A 109 5.85 3.83 4.54
CA VAL A 109 5.72 4.33 3.17
C VAL A 109 6.09 3.23 2.21
N VAL A 110 5.18 2.95 1.28
CA VAL A 110 5.35 1.92 0.25
C VAL A 110 5.28 2.56 -1.13
N LYS A 111 6.20 2.19 -2.00
CA LYS A 111 6.13 2.54 -3.42
C LYS A 111 5.89 1.27 -4.25
N LEU A 112 4.85 1.30 -5.09
CA LEU A 112 4.52 0.26 -6.05
C LEU A 112 4.67 0.84 -7.45
N ASP A 113 5.12 0.02 -8.40
CA ASP A 113 5.07 0.39 -9.82
C ASP A 113 3.62 0.42 -10.34
N LYS A 114 3.44 0.81 -11.59
CA LYS A 114 2.12 0.85 -12.26
C LYS A 114 1.38 -0.48 -12.31
N ASN A 115 2.09 -1.62 -12.17
CA ASN A 115 1.51 -2.97 -12.15
C ASN A 115 1.20 -3.44 -10.72
N GLY A 116 1.51 -2.60 -9.73
CA GLY A 116 1.36 -2.93 -8.32
C GLY A 116 2.51 -3.78 -7.77
N ASP A 117 3.62 -3.91 -8.49
CA ASP A 117 4.79 -4.60 -7.99
C ASP A 117 5.67 -3.63 -7.19
N ALA A 118 6.25 -4.10 -6.09
CA ALA A 118 7.15 -3.24 -5.33
C ALA A 118 8.45 -3.07 -6.07
N CYS A 119 8.70 -1.87 -6.52
CA CYS A 119 10.01 -1.48 -7.00
C CYS A 119 11.05 -1.49 -5.87
N CYS A 120 10.65 -1.09 -4.69
CA CYS A 120 11.42 -1.14 -3.44
C CYS A 120 10.46 -0.87 -2.28
N ALA A 121 10.42 -1.74 -1.29
CA ALA A 121 9.85 -1.36 -0.01
C ALA A 121 10.82 -0.37 0.64
N VAL A 122 10.47 0.89 0.68
CA VAL A 122 11.27 1.89 1.38
C VAL A 122 10.63 2.12 2.73
N SER A 123 11.07 1.37 3.71
CA SER A 123 10.88 1.75 5.10
C SER A 123 11.87 2.87 5.40
N GLN A 124 11.36 4.07 5.63
CA GLN A 124 12.20 5.19 6.03
C GLN A 124 11.64 5.85 7.28
N THR A 125 12.36 5.72 8.35
CA THR A 125 12.30 6.71 9.42
C THR A 125 13.21 7.86 9.01
N SER A 126 12.65 8.93 8.49
CA SER A 126 13.42 10.10 8.09
C SER A 126 13.92 10.86 9.32
N ARG A 127 15.17 11.29 9.29
CA ARG A 127 15.65 12.31 10.23
C ARG A 127 15.14 13.68 9.79
N VAL A 128 14.27 14.26 10.57
CA VAL A 128 14.10 15.71 10.63
C VAL A 128 14.52 16.13 12.04
N GLY A 129 15.72 16.68 12.17
CA GLY A 129 16.28 17.07 13.48
C GLY A 129 16.99 15.93 14.25
N SER A 130 17.43 16.22 15.45
CA SER A 130 18.27 15.39 16.30
C SER A 130 17.53 14.23 16.98
N GLY A 131 16.81 13.38 16.27
CA GLY A 131 16.00 12.37 16.97
C GLY A 131 15.66 11.08 16.26
N GLY A 132 15.91 10.91 14.97
CA GLY A 132 15.50 9.69 14.26
C GLY A 132 16.62 8.97 13.53
N ARG A 133 16.55 7.67 13.41
CA ARG A 133 17.44 6.86 12.57
C ARG A 133 16.66 6.28 11.40
N LEU A 134 17.22 6.37 10.20
CA LEU A 134 16.73 5.61 9.06
C LEU A 134 17.01 4.12 9.27
N ARG A 135 16.00 3.30 9.15
CA ARG A 135 16.14 1.84 9.11
C ARG A 135 15.51 1.36 7.81
N SER A 136 16.20 0.47 7.14
CA SER A 136 15.64 -0.26 6.00
C SER A 136 14.90 -1.47 6.53
N ALA A 137 13.62 -1.57 6.21
CA ALA A 137 12.85 -2.78 6.42
C ALA A 137 12.48 -3.38 5.06
N THR A 138 12.54 -4.66 4.95
CA THR A 138 12.01 -5.39 3.79
C THR A 138 10.63 -5.90 4.14
N SER A 139 9.61 -5.41 3.45
CA SER A 139 8.25 -5.92 3.54
C SER A 139 8.02 -7.01 2.48
N SER A 140 7.20 -7.98 2.81
CA SER A 140 6.73 -8.95 1.83
C SER A 140 5.52 -8.41 1.08
N ILE A 141 5.47 -8.62 -0.22
CA ILE A 141 4.35 -8.25 -1.07
C ILE A 141 3.71 -9.51 -1.60
N GLY A 142 2.41 -9.64 -1.41
CA GLY A 142 1.64 -10.73 -1.95
C GLY A 142 0.54 -10.26 -2.90
N SER A 143 0.33 -10.96 -3.98
CA SER A 143 -0.92 -10.95 -4.75
C SER A 143 -1.79 -12.08 -4.22
N GLY A 144 -2.50 -11.85 -3.11
CA GLY A 144 -3.25 -12.93 -2.45
C GLY A 144 -2.39 -14.14 -2.04
N GLY A 145 -1.06 -13.97 -1.89
CA GLY A 145 -0.10 -14.99 -1.52
C GLY A 145 1.16 -14.41 -0.90
N THR A 146 1.79 -15.13 -0.01
CA THR A 146 2.95 -14.73 0.79
C THR A 146 4.22 -14.67 -0.05
N LEU A 147 4.93 -13.54 -0.07
CA LEU A 147 6.32 -13.46 -0.50
C LEU A 147 7.22 -13.43 0.75
N THR A 148 8.16 -14.36 0.82
CA THR A 148 9.16 -14.40 1.90
C THR A 148 10.34 -13.48 1.60
N SER A 149 10.68 -12.66 2.58
CA SER A 149 11.72 -11.64 2.48
C SER A 149 13.08 -12.09 3.05
N PRO A 150 14.20 -11.64 2.50
CA PRO A 150 15.51 -11.85 3.13
C PRO A 150 15.73 -10.95 4.36
N THR A 151 16.59 -11.39 5.25
CA THR A 151 16.95 -10.80 6.54
C THR A 151 17.39 -9.33 6.48
N PRO A 152 17.08 -8.52 7.50
CA PRO A 152 17.47 -7.11 7.53
C PRO A 152 18.98 -6.93 7.68
N SER A 153 19.57 -6.09 6.84
CA SER A 153 20.94 -5.63 7.01
C SER A 153 20.97 -4.24 7.66
N THR A 154 21.71 -4.10 8.74
CA THR A 154 21.99 -2.81 9.35
C THR A 154 23.17 -2.17 8.64
N SER A 155 22.96 -1.06 7.93
CA SER A 155 24.05 -0.22 7.45
C SER A 155 24.01 1.16 8.07
N SER A 156 25.13 1.57 8.63
CA SER A 156 25.38 2.91 9.12
C SER A 156 25.67 3.84 7.94
N GLY A 157 24.75 4.78 7.67
CA GLY A 157 25.03 5.96 6.84
C GLY A 157 25.37 5.66 5.37
N GLY A 158 24.46 5.07 4.62
CA GLY A 158 24.62 4.83 3.19
C GLY A 158 23.77 5.78 2.35
N THR A 159 24.32 6.24 1.25
CA THR A 159 23.64 6.94 0.17
C THR A 159 22.60 6.00 -0.45
N LEU A 160 21.36 6.47 -0.59
CA LEU A 160 20.31 5.74 -1.31
C LEU A 160 20.72 5.62 -2.78
N THR A 161 21.12 4.44 -3.21
CA THR A 161 21.19 4.12 -4.62
C THR A 161 19.85 3.55 -5.04
N ASN A 162 19.11 4.31 -5.86
CA ASN A 162 17.96 3.80 -6.59
C ASN A 162 18.43 2.64 -7.46
N GLN A 163 18.04 1.43 -7.11
CA GLN A 163 18.15 0.26 -7.98
C GLN A 163 16.73 -0.22 -8.31
N CYS A 164 16.02 0.58 -9.09
CA CYS A 164 15.00 0.09 -9.99
C CYS A 164 15.58 0.12 -11.40
N PRO A 165 15.43 -0.95 -12.19
CA PRO A 165 15.82 -0.93 -13.59
C PRO A 165 15.01 0.07 -14.40
#